data_62a82d2e9e6318abcbf55c45fac24efe
#
_entry.id   62a82d2e9e6318abcbf55c45fac24efe
#
_cell.length_a   1.000
_cell.length_b   1.000
_cell.length_c   1.000
_cell.angle_alpha   90.00
_cell.angle_beta   90.00
_cell.angle_gamma   90.00
#
_symmetry.space_group_name_H-M   'P 1'
#
loop_
_entity.id
_entity.type
_entity.pdbx_description
1 polymer ?
#
loop_
_entity_poly.entity_id
_entity_poly.type
_entity_poly.pdbx_seq_one_letter_code
_entity_poly.pdbx_strand_id
1 'polypeptide(L)'
;METFNYTTTSRTILADLYTPVGVYMRLRDLYPQSALMESSDYHEQSNSRSFIGINPMASVAVGHGVATISFPDGTTFKHDIEAGFDVSDAIHTLIDRIKVEGEHASVMGLFGYTSFNAVRYFENIAIKDETQVKNDAPDLLYIMYKVVIAFDHHNNQLRMVTVGDEKDLDAIYLAMNRANVPAYSFQPVGETTSTLTDDEHKANIRRGIQHCKRGDVFQIVLSRRFVQRYEGDDFKLYRALRSINPSPYLFYFDFGGFRIFGSSPETHCRIEGRKAYIDPIAGTTRRTGDAEADRKGAEYLRTDAKENAEHVMLVDLARNDLSRNCHDVKVDFYKELQYYSHVIHLVSRVSGQLDNGADPVRAFVDTFPAGTLSGAPKVRAMQLISEYEPHNRGAYGGCIGIIGLDGSLNQAITIRTFVARGGELWFQAGGGIVAKSDEEYELQEVNNKLGALRRAIFMAQNM
;
A
#
# COMPACT_ATOMS: atom_id res chain seq x y z
N MET A 1 22.40 -3.20 24.23
CA MET A 1 22.60 -2.62 22.89
C MET A 1 22.35 -1.11 22.98
N GLU A 2 23.08 -0.31 22.21
CA GLU A 2 23.04 1.15 22.28
C GLU A 2 21.69 1.70 21.78
N THR A 3 21.17 2.74 22.41
CA THR A 3 19.93 3.43 22.04
C THR A 3 20.29 4.75 21.37
N PHE A 4 19.67 5.03 20.24
CA PHE A 4 19.83 6.27 19.48
C PHE A 4 18.77 7.26 19.93
N ASN A 5 19.21 8.35 20.57
CA ASN A 5 18.32 9.39 21.08
C ASN A 5 18.43 10.63 20.22
N TYR A 6 17.30 11.11 19.73
CA TYR A 6 17.20 12.27 18.88
C TYR A 6 16.18 13.28 19.41
N THR A 7 16.47 14.55 19.18
CA THR A 7 15.51 15.64 19.39
C THR A 7 15.18 16.24 18.04
N THR A 8 13.91 16.43 17.75
CA THR A 8 13.48 17.04 16.49
C THR A 8 13.74 18.54 16.47
N THR A 9 14.18 19.02 15.31
CA THR A 9 14.13 20.43 14.93
C THR A 9 13.08 20.58 13.86
N SER A 10 12.20 21.58 13.94
CA SER A 10 11.10 21.75 13.01
C SER A 10 10.95 23.19 12.54
N ARG A 11 10.39 23.35 11.32
CA ARG A 11 9.98 24.62 10.75
C ARG A 11 8.63 24.49 10.08
N THR A 12 7.69 25.33 10.46
CA THR A 12 6.34 25.38 9.87
C THR A 12 6.20 26.63 9.02
N ILE A 13 5.69 26.45 7.80
CA ILE A 13 5.36 27.52 6.85
C ILE A 13 3.95 27.32 6.28
N LEU A 14 3.41 28.35 5.63
CA LEU A 14 2.16 28.20 4.86
C LEU A 14 2.40 27.30 3.65
N ALA A 15 1.44 26.42 3.36
CA ALA A 15 1.51 25.50 2.25
C ALA A 15 0.86 26.03 0.96
N ASP A 16 0.32 27.25 0.96
CA ASP A 16 -0.47 27.84 -0.12
C ASP A 16 0.27 27.94 -1.48
N LEU A 17 1.59 27.99 -1.44
CA LEU A 17 2.45 28.00 -2.65
C LEU A 17 3.11 26.64 -2.96
N TYR A 18 2.79 25.61 -2.19
CA TYR A 18 3.46 24.32 -2.29
C TYR A 18 2.45 23.19 -2.49
N THR A 19 2.78 22.28 -3.40
CA THR A 19 2.08 21.00 -3.52
C THR A 19 3.04 19.86 -3.19
N PRO A 20 2.58 18.74 -2.61
CA PRO A 20 3.47 17.60 -2.34
C PRO A 20 4.25 17.15 -3.57
N VAL A 21 3.59 17.03 -4.74
CA VAL A 21 4.24 16.69 -6.00
C VAL A 21 5.28 17.74 -6.40
N GLY A 22 4.95 19.03 -6.32
CA GLY A 22 5.86 20.12 -6.70
C GLY A 22 7.10 20.19 -5.82
N VAL A 23 6.95 19.94 -4.52
CA VAL A 23 8.08 19.85 -3.58
C VAL A 23 8.91 18.60 -3.86
N TYR A 24 8.26 17.45 -4.01
CA TYR A 24 8.97 16.20 -4.30
C TYR A 24 9.78 16.26 -5.60
N MET A 25 9.25 16.85 -6.67
CA MET A 25 9.98 17.04 -7.93
C MET A 25 11.26 17.87 -7.78
N ARG A 26 11.29 18.82 -6.86
CA ARG A 26 12.48 19.66 -6.59
C ARG A 26 13.52 18.96 -5.71
N LEU A 27 13.09 17.97 -4.93
CA LEU A 27 13.94 17.31 -3.94
C LEU A 27 14.48 15.95 -4.40
N ARG A 28 13.70 15.17 -5.17
CA ARG A 28 14.00 13.77 -5.48
C ARG A 28 15.35 13.52 -6.14
N ASP A 29 15.79 14.44 -7.02
CA ASP A 29 17.08 14.30 -7.71
C ASP A 29 18.27 14.68 -6.81
N LEU A 30 18.01 15.42 -5.72
CA LEU A 30 19.00 15.77 -4.72
C LEU A 30 19.07 14.73 -3.59
N TYR A 31 17.95 14.07 -3.34
CA TYR A 31 17.77 13.11 -2.25
C TYR A 31 17.22 11.78 -2.79
N PRO A 32 18.11 10.92 -3.33
CA PRO A 32 17.69 9.58 -3.79
C PRO A 32 17.18 8.72 -2.64
N GLN A 33 16.48 7.66 -2.96
CA GLN A 33 15.82 6.77 -1.99
C GLN A 33 14.88 7.54 -1.06
N SER A 34 13.97 8.27 -1.68
CA SER A 34 12.97 9.10 -1.01
C SER A 34 11.56 8.53 -1.17
N ALA A 35 10.64 9.01 -0.37
CA ALA A 35 9.24 8.58 -0.42
C ALA A 35 8.31 9.79 -0.48
N LEU A 36 7.24 9.66 -1.26
CA LEU A 36 6.09 10.56 -1.28
C LEU A 36 4.84 9.75 -0.94
N MET A 37 4.10 10.17 0.07
CA MET A 37 2.77 9.69 0.39
C MET A 37 1.81 10.86 0.41
N GLU A 38 0.74 10.78 -0.40
CA GLU A 38 -0.30 11.79 -0.43
C GLU A 38 -1.65 11.18 -0.04
N SER A 39 -2.51 11.99 0.56
CA SER A 39 -3.92 11.66 0.71
C SER A 39 -4.76 12.62 -0.10
N SER A 40 -5.73 12.09 -0.82
CA SER A 40 -6.79 12.87 -1.47
C SER A 40 -8.13 12.76 -0.74
N ASP A 41 -8.14 12.10 0.42
CA ASP A 41 -9.34 11.99 1.25
C ASP A 41 -9.44 13.19 2.21
N TYR A 42 -10.38 14.07 1.91
CA TYR A 42 -10.68 15.25 2.72
C TYR A 42 -11.85 15.02 3.69
N HIS A 43 -12.41 13.82 3.75
CA HIS A 43 -13.57 13.52 4.61
C HIS A 43 -13.18 13.27 6.06
N GLU A 44 -11.98 12.75 6.31
CA GLU A 44 -11.44 12.58 7.66
C GLU A 44 -10.22 13.49 7.87
N GLN A 45 -10.24 14.31 8.93
CA GLN A 45 -9.11 15.21 9.28
C GLN A 45 -7.80 14.43 9.48
N SER A 46 -7.88 13.22 10.02
CA SER A 46 -6.71 12.34 10.24
C SER A 46 -6.05 11.89 8.94
N ASN A 47 -6.80 11.82 7.84
CA ASN A 47 -6.30 11.36 6.54
C ASN A 47 -5.92 12.50 5.58
N SER A 48 -6.12 13.76 5.97
CA SER A 48 -5.80 14.90 5.09
C SER A 48 -4.34 15.35 5.20
N ARG A 49 -3.40 14.41 5.29
CA ARG A 49 -1.97 14.68 5.39
C ARG A 49 -1.20 14.03 4.25
N SER A 50 -0.15 14.71 3.80
CA SER A 50 0.83 14.15 2.87
C SER A 50 2.22 14.24 3.47
N PHE A 51 3.09 13.28 3.12
CA PHE A 51 4.43 13.17 3.67
C PHE A 51 5.46 12.98 2.58
N ILE A 52 6.62 13.61 2.74
CA ILE A 52 7.83 13.35 1.96
C ILE A 52 8.93 12.96 2.92
N GLY A 53 9.50 11.76 2.74
CA GLY A 53 10.68 11.29 3.47
C GLY A 53 11.93 11.40 2.62
N ILE A 54 13.00 12.01 3.14
CA ILE A 54 14.29 12.15 2.47
C ILE A 54 15.46 11.89 3.42
N ASN A 55 16.61 11.56 2.88
CA ASN A 55 17.80 11.14 3.63
C ASN A 55 17.54 9.89 4.49
N PRO A 56 17.57 8.68 3.92
CA PRO A 56 17.49 7.44 4.66
C PRO A 56 18.56 7.38 5.76
N MET A 57 18.18 7.01 6.99
CA MET A 57 19.12 6.93 8.10
C MET A 57 19.13 5.56 8.80
N ALA A 58 18.03 4.81 8.69
CA ALA A 58 17.91 3.47 9.25
C ALA A 58 16.90 2.67 8.43
N SER A 59 16.99 1.35 8.48
CA SER A 59 16.03 0.51 7.76
C SER A 59 15.91 -0.88 8.37
N VAL A 60 14.77 -1.53 8.12
CA VAL A 60 14.57 -2.95 8.32
C VAL A 60 14.11 -3.58 7.01
N ALA A 61 14.81 -4.61 6.57
CA ALA A 61 14.48 -5.40 5.39
C ALA A 61 14.39 -6.87 5.75
N VAL A 62 13.43 -7.59 5.17
CA VAL A 62 13.34 -9.04 5.26
C VAL A 62 13.29 -9.62 3.85
N GLY A 63 14.17 -10.52 3.53
CA GLY A 63 14.21 -11.21 2.24
C GLY A 63 14.95 -12.52 2.35
N HIS A 64 14.46 -13.53 1.63
CA HIS A 64 15.03 -14.89 1.65
C HIS A 64 15.21 -15.49 3.06
N GLY A 65 14.26 -15.20 3.95
CA GLY A 65 14.30 -15.70 5.33
C GLY A 65 15.24 -14.96 6.27
N VAL A 66 15.88 -13.87 5.83
CA VAL A 66 16.85 -13.11 6.62
C VAL A 66 16.35 -11.69 6.85
N ALA A 67 16.28 -11.27 8.12
CA ALA A 67 16.14 -9.88 8.50
C ALA A 67 17.49 -9.18 8.45
N THR A 68 17.54 -7.99 7.85
CA THR A 68 18.68 -7.10 7.83
C THR A 68 18.24 -5.74 8.37
N ILE A 69 18.78 -5.36 9.52
CA ILE A 69 18.47 -4.09 10.19
C ILE A 69 19.71 -3.20 10.09
N SER A 70 19.56 -2.02 9.49
CA SER A 70 20.61 -1.01 9.39
C SER A 70 20.30 0.14 10.34
N PHE A 71 21.27 0.47 11.21
CA PHE A 71 21.11 1.51 12.22
C PHE A 71 21.70 2.85 11.77
N PRO A 72 21.34 3.97 12.46
CA PRO A 72 21.79 5.31 12.10
C PRO A 72 23.31 5.53 12.13
N ASP A 73 24.04 4.72 12.89
CA ASP A 73 25.52 4.75 12.99
C ASP A 73 26.21 3.99 11.85
N GLY A 74 25.44 3.40 10.92
CA GLY A 74 25.93 2.57 9.82
C GLY A 74 26.16 1.11 10.20
N THR A 75 25.94 0.72 11.45
CA THR A 75 26.01 -0.69 11.84
C THR A 75 24.85 -1.47 11.29
N THR A 76 25.05 -2.77 11.06
CA THR A 76 24.03 -3.66 10.52
C THR A 76 23.91 -4.90 11.38
N PHE A 77 22.67 -5.28 11.69
CA PHE A 77 22.34 -6.54 12.36
C PHE A 77 21.61 -7.46 11.38
N LYS A 78 22.02 -8.73 11.33
CA LYS A 78 21.34 -9.75 10.51
C LYS A 78 20.94 -10.92 11.39
N HIS A 79 19.74 -11.43 11.14
CA HIS A 79 19.21 -12.59 11.84
C HIS A 79 18.25 -13.37 10.92
N ASP A 80 18.26 -14.69 11.02
CA ASP A 80 17.30 -15.52 10.29
C ASP A 80 15.91 -15.37 10.91
N ILE A 81 14.87 -15.34 10.06
CA ILE A 81 13.48 -15.38 10.51
C ILE A 81 13.16 -16.82 10.93
N GLU A 82 12.90 -17.02 12.20
CA GLU A 82 12.63 -18.33 12.81
C GLU A 82 11.65 -18.22 13.99
N ALA A 83 11.30 -19.34 14.63
CA ALA A 83 10.31 -19.39 15.69
C ALA A 83 10.59 -18.50 16.91
N GLY A 84 11.86 -18.11 17.13
CA GLY A 84 12.28 -17.23 18.22
C GLY A 84 12.60 -15.80 17.81
N PHE A 85 12.50 -15.48 16.52
CA PHE A 85 12.76 -14.16 15.98
C PHE A 85 11.96 -13.98 14.68
N ASP A 86 10.81 -13.39 14.78
CA ASP A 86 9.90 -13.18 13.65
C ASP A 86 10.03 -11.77 13.03
N VAL A 87 9.15 -11.46 12.07
CA VAL A 87 9.14 -10.16 11.39
C VAL A 87 8.80 -9.02 12.34
N SER A 88 7.93 -9.23 13.32
CA SER A 88 7.62 -8.23 14.35
C SER A 88 8.86 -7.94 15.20
N ASP A 89 9.59 -8.96 15.61
CA ASP A 89 10.85 -8.81 16.35
C ASP A 89 11.91 -8.04 15.54
N ALA A 90 11.98 -8.29 14.23
CA ALA A 90 12.89 -7.56 13.35
C ALA A 90 12.56 -6.05 13.31
N ILE A 91 11.28 -5.70 13.20
CA ILE A 91 10.83 -4.29 13.22
C ILE A 91 11.10 -3.67 14.59
N HIS A 92 10.79 -4.37 15.68
CA HIS A 92 11.06 -3.92 17.05
C HIS A 92 12.56 -3.76 17.35
N THR A 93 13.41 -4.63 16.79
CA THR A 93 14.87 -4.47 16.90
C THR A 93 15.34 -3.09 16.44
N LEU A 94 14.64 -2.46 15.49
CA LEU A 94 14.93 -1.10 15.06
C LEU A 94 14.19 -0.06 15.91
N ILE A 95 12.86 -0.17 16.03
CA ILE A 95 12.02 0.85 16.68
C ILE A 95 12.41 1.06 18.15
N ASP A 96 12.64 -0.01 18.90
CA ASP A 96 12.92 0.06 20.35
C ASP A 96 14.28 0.71 20.66
N ARG A 97 15.17 0.80 19.67
CA ARG A 97 16.46 1.47 19.80
C ARG A 97 16.47 2.92 19.38
N ILE A 98 15.41 3.40 18.74
CA ILE A 98 15.32 4.79 18.26
C ILE A 98 14.30 5.52 19.11
N LYS A 99 14.76 6.53 19.83
CA LYS A 99 13.91 7.44 20.60
C LYS A 99 13.97 8.82 19.98
N VAL A 100 12.81 9.34 19.61
CA VAL A 100 12.68 10.67 19.03
C VAL A 100 11.73 11.48 19.91
N GLU A 101 12.22 12.60 20.41
CA GLU A 101 11.47 13.53 21.25
C GLU A 101 11.47 14.92 20.61
N GLY A 102 10.59 15.79 21.07
CA GLY A 102 10.50 17.18 20.64
C GLY A 102 9.24 17.48 19.84
N GLU A 103 9.19 18.69 19.32
CA GLU A 103 8.03 19.18 18.60
C GLU A 103 7.85 18.42 17.26
N HIS A 104 6.63 17.94 17.02
CA HIS A 104 6.27 17.17 15.85
C HIS A 104 7.00 15.82 15.69
N ALA A 105 7.58 15.25 16.75
CA ALA A 105 8.25 13.95 16.74
C ALA A 105 7.35 12.81 16.19
N SER A 106 6.03 12.92 16.33
CA SER A 106 5.05 11.96 15.86
C SER A 106 5.00 11.76 14.33
N VAL A 107 5.61 12.65 13.53
CA VAL A 107 5.71 12.43 12.07
C VAL A 107 6.87 11.51 11.70
N MET A 108 7.79 11.28 12.65
CA MET A 108 8.92 10.37 12.43
C MET A 108 8.47 8.93 12.55
N GLY A 109 8.90 8.10 11.63
CA GLY A 109 8.51 6.69 11.58
C GLY A 109 9.22 5.94 10.46
N LEU A 110 8.79 4.72 10.25
CA LEU A 110 9.27 3.85 9.19
C LEU A 110 8.30 3.90 8.00
N PHE A 111 8.82 4.28 6.84
CA PHE A 111 8.08 4.36 5.57
C PHE A 111 8.45 3.17 4.70
N GLY A 112 7.48 2.41 4.22
CA GLY A 112 7.83 1.25 3.42
C GLY A 112 6.66 0.36 3.05
N TYR A 113 7.00 -0.88 2.70
CA TYR A 113 6.02 -1.87 2.24
C TYR A 113 6.28 -3.25 2.85
N THR A 114 5.21 -4.04 2.87
CA THR A 114 5.23 -5.48 3.09
C THR A 114 4.62 -6.15 1.86
N SER A 115 5.39 -6.97 1.15
CA SER A 115 4.90 -7.68 -0.04
C SER A 115 3.92 -8.79 0.35
N PHE A 116 3.08 -9.22 -0.59
CA PHE A 116 2.23 -10.41 -0.39
C PHE A 116 3.06 -11.65 -0.03
N ASN A 117 4.27 -11.74 -0.56
CA ASN A 117 5.17 -12.87 -0.31
C ASN A 117 5.55 -13.03 1.16
N ALA A 118 5.51 -11.93 1.95
CA ALA A 118 5.82 -11.96 3.38
C ALA A 118 4.90 -12.89 4.18
N VAL A 119 3.74 -13.28 3.61
CA VAL A 119 2.85 -14.25 4.23
C VAL A 119 3.54 -15.57 4.58
N ARG A 120 4.62 -15.92 3.88
CA ARG A 120 5.45 -17.11 4.20
C ARG A 120 6.07 -17.08 5.60
N TYR A 121 6.20 -15.90 6.18
CA TYR A 121 6.71 -15.71 7.55
C TYR A 121 5.61 -15.67 8.60
N PHE A 122 4.35 -15.50 8.17
CA PHE A 122 3.20 -15.33 9.07
C PHE A 122 2.33 -16.58 9.17
N GLU A 123 2.28 -17.35 8.08
CA GLU A 123 1.45 -18.55 7.96
C GLU A 123 2.25 -19.67 7.29
N ASN A 124 1.85 -20.91 7.54
CA ASN A 124 2.47 -22.08 6.88
C ASN A 124 2.02 -22.21 5.43
N ILE A 125 2.57 -21.37 4.57
CA ILE A 125 2.24 -21.30 3.14
C ILE A 125 3.54 -21.28 2.33
N ALA A 126 3.63 -22.20 1.36
CA ALA A 126 4.71 -22.18 0.39
C ALA A 126 4.43 -21.11 -0.66
N ILE A 127 5.28 -20.09 -0.73
CA ILE A 127 5.30 -19.08 -1.80
C ILE A 127 6.40 -19.44 -2.78
N LYS A 128 6.09 -19.42 -4.08
CA LYS A 128 7.08 -19.63 -5.15
C LYS A 128 8.14 -18.55 -5.08
N ASP A 129 9.40 -18.95 -5.07
CA ASP A 129 10.51 -18.02 -5.23
C ASP A 129 10.70 -17.67 -6.69
N GLU A 130 10.92 -16.39 -6.96
CA GLU A 130 11.35 -15.95 -8.27
C GLU A 130 12.86 -16.19 -8.40
N THR A 131 13.23 -16.89 -9.45
CA THR A 131 14.64 -17.19 -9.74
C THR A 131 15.32 -16.08 -10.54
N GLN A 132 14.56 -15.09 -11.00
CA GLN A 132 15.10 -13.99 -11.79
C GLN A 132 15.58 -12.86 -10.88
N VAL A 133 16.80 -12.38 -11.09
CA VAL A 133 17.41 -11.24 -10.37
C VAL A 133 16.53 -10.00 -10.39
N LYS A 134 15.66 -9.84 -11.40
CA LYS A 134 14.70 -8.74 -11.49
C LYS A 134 13.66 -8.70 -10.39
N ASN A 135 13.41 -9.80 -9.72
CA ASN A 135 12.35 -9.94 -8.72
C ASN A 135 12.87 -10.42 -7.35
N ASP A 136 14.09 -10.03 -7.01
CA ASP A 136 14.73 -10.32 -5.73
C ASP A 136 14.57 -9.19 -4.70
N ALA A 137 13.58 -8.30 -4.89
CA ALA A 137 13.26 -7.27 -3.93
C ALA A 137 12.88 -7.91 -2.57
N PRO A 138 13.25 -7.27 -1.45
CA PRO A 138 12.88 -7.76 -0.13
C PRO A 138 11.37 -7.99 0.00
N ASP A 139 10.97 -9.02 0.75
CA ASP A 139 9.58 -9.28 1.06
C ASP A 139 8.97 -8.18 1.96
N LEU A 140 9.84 -7.48 2.69
CA LEU A 140 9.50 -6.32 3.51
C LEU A 140 10.68 -5.35 3.51
N LEU A 141 10.39 -4.05 3.37
CA LEU A 141 11.38 -2.99 3.50
C LEU A 141 10.72 -1.72 4.04
N TYR A 142 11.18 -1.29 5.21
CA TYR A 142 10.79 -0.03 5.84
C TYR A 142 12.04 0.80 6.13
N ILE A 143 11.95 2.10 5.85
CA ILE A 143 13.05 3.06 5.94
C ILE A 143 12.65 4.19 6.88
N MET A 144 13.52 4.53 7.82
CA MET A 144 13.44 5.77 8.59
C MET A 144 14.22 6.85 7.86
N TYR A 145 13.58 8.00 7.68
CA TYR A 145 14.19 9.17 7.06
C TYR A 145 14.66 10.18 8.11
N LYS A 146 15.82 10.81 7.86
CA LYS A 146 16.35 11.89 8.70
C LYS A 146 15.44 13.11 8.69
N VAL A 147 14.79 13.35 7.55
CA VAL A 147 13.88 14.49 7.35
C VAL A 147 12.53 14.00 6.84
N VAL A 148 11.47 14.50 7.45
CA VAL A 148 10.08 14.31 7.00
C VAL A 148 9.45 15.68 6.77
N ILE A 149 8.89 15.88 5.60
CA ILE A 149 8.09 17.06 5.26
C ILE A 149 6.63 16.63 5.29
N ALA A 150 5.85 17.21 6.20
CA ALA A 150 4.45 16.91 6.41
C ALA A 150 3.57 18.06 5.93
N PHE A 151 2.62 17.78 5.05
CA PHE A 151 1.57 18.70 4.64
C PHE A 151 0.31 18.43 5.46
N ASP A 152 -0.22 19.45 6.08
CA ASP A 152 -1.53 19.46 6.70
C ASP A 152 -2.48 20.23 5.77
N HIS A 153 -3.24 19.50 4.98
CA HIS A 153 -4.12 20.09 3.96
C HIS A 153 -5.33 20.82 4.58
N HIS A 154 -5.72 20.41 5.78
CA HIS A 154 -6.83 21.06 6.49
C HIS A 154 -6.44 22.46 6.99
N ASN A 155 -5.23 22.59 7.57
CA ASN A 155 -4.73 23.84 8.12
C ASN A 155 -3.87 24.62 7.12
N ASN A 156 -3.70 24.12 5.90
CA ASN A 156 -2.84 24.71 4.87
C ASN A 156 -1.40 24.99 5.38
N GLN A 157 -0.83 24.01 6.08
CA GLN A 157 0.51 24.10 6.67
C GLN A 157 1.45 23.06 6.08
N LEU A 158 2.70 23.46 5.92
CA LEU A 158 3.81 22.59 5.59
C LEU A 158 4.81 22.63 6.74
N ARG A 159 5.13 21.46 7.30
CA ARG A 159 6.09 21.28 8.37
C ARG A 159 7.27 20.48 7.89
N MET A 160 8.46 21.04 8.01
CA MET A 160 9.73 20.32 7.80
C MET A 160 10.23 19.91 9.18
N VAL A 161 10.46 18.62 9.39
CA VAL A 161 10.93 18.05 10.66
C VAL A 161 12.18 17.22 10.39
N THR A 162 13.23 17.48 11.16
CA THR A 162 14.50 16.72 11.08
C THR A 162 14.93 16.24 12.46
N VAL A 163 15.61 15.09 12.49
CA VAL A 163 16.39 14.64 13.66
C VAL A 163 17.86 15.08 13.58
N GLY A 164 18.16 15.97 12.64
CA GLY A 164 19.43 16.68 12.51
C GLY A 164 19.40 18.10 13.06
N ASP A 165 20.17 18.98 12.47
CA ASP A 165 20.24 20.39 12.86
C ASP A 165 19.45 21.30 11.92
N GLU A 166 19.36 22.59 12.28
CA GLU A 166 18.61 23.58 11.51
C GLU A 166 19.16 23.81 10.09
N LYS A 167 20.45 23.55 9.85
CA LYS A 167 21.05 23.66 8.52
C LYS A 167 20.46 22.69 7.50
N ASP A 168 20.02 21.51 7.98
CA ASP A 168 19.29 20.58 7.10
C ASP A 168 17.99 21.22 6.59
N LEU A 169 17.27 21.93 7.46
CA LEU A 169 16.02 22.61 7.10
C LEU A 169 16.25 23.79 6.15
N ASP A 170 17.35 24.55 6.34
CA ASP A 170 17.71 25.63 5.43
C ASP A 170 18.02 25.12 4.03
N ALA A 171 18.80 24.04 3.93
CA ALA A 171 19.15 23.43 2.64
C ALA A 171 17.90 22.95 1.89
N ILE A 172 16.96 22.32 2.60
CA ILE A 172 15.71 21.82 2.05
C ILE A 172 14.81 22.99 1.62
N TYR A 173 14.67 23.99 2.47
CA TYR A 173 13.88 25.18 2.15
C TYR A 173 14.39 25.89 0.89
N LEU A 174 15.70 26.04 0.74
CA LEU A 174 16.31 26.59 -0.46
C LEU A 174 16.04 25.71 -1.70
N ALA A 175 16.15 24.40 -1.54
CA ALA A 175 15.88 23.45 -2.64
C ALA A 175 14.42 23.48 -3.09
N MET A 176 13.48 23.57 -2.15
CA MET A 176 12.03 23.67 -2.42
C MET A 176 11.67 24.96 -3.19
N ASN A 177 12.44 26.03 -3.01
CA ASN A 177 12.18 27.32 -3.64
C ASN A 177 12.97 27.56 -4.95
N ARG A 178 13.63 26.53 -5.49
CA ARG A 178 14.29 26.63 -6.80
C ARG A 178 13.29 26.90 -7.90
N ALA A 179 13.61 27.82 -8.80
CA ALA A 179 12.75 28.20 -9.91
C ALA A 179 12.56 27.04 -10.90
N ASN A 180 13.62 26.28 -11.17
CA ASN A 180 13.58 25.17 -12.10
C ASN A 180 13.09 23.89 -11.42
N VAL A 181 12.08 23.27 -12.03
CA VAL A 181 11.57 21.96 -11.64
C VAL A 181 12.06 20.96 -12.69
N PRO A 182 12.89 19.98 -12.31
CA PRO A 182 13.34 18.96 -13.26
C PRO A 182 12.13 18.19 -13.82
N ALA A 183 12.04 18.10 -15.12
CA ALA A 183 11.01 17.35 -15.82
C ALA A 183 11.66 16.49 -16.91
N TYR A 184 11.38 15.20 -16.89
CA TYR A 184 11.95 14.23 -17.80
C TYR A 184 10.86 13.56 -18.63
N SER A 185 11.23 13.03 -19.80
CA SER A 185 10.31 12.29 -20.66
C SER A 185 10.00 10.90 -20.07
N PHE A 186 8.88 10.36 -20.47
CA PHE A 186 8.50 8.96 -20.24
C PHE A 186 8.01 8.38 -21.56
N GLN A 187 8.51 7.19 -21.93
CA GLN A 187 8.11 6.50 -23.15
C GLN A 187 7.91 5.00 -22.85
N PRO A 188 6.73 4.42 -23.13
CA PRO A 188 6.59 2.98 -23.17
C PRO A 188 7.31 2.42 -24.39
N VAL A 189 7.94 1.25 -24.25
CA VAL A 189 8.71 0.57 -25.30
C VAL A 189 8.06 -0.77 -25.60
N GLY A 190 7.68 -0.98 -26.86
CA GLY A 190 7.01 -2.20 -27.30
C GLY A 190 5.59 -2.35 -26.75
N GLU A 191 5.06 -3.55 -26.86
CA GLU A 191 3.71 -3.87 -26.39
C GLU A 191 3.71 -4.34 -24.93
N THR A 192 2.60 -4.12 -24.24
CA THR A 192 2.34 -4.71 -22.92
C THR A 192 2.13 -6.21 -23.07
N THR A 193 2.87 -6.99 -22.31
CA THR A 193 2.74 -8.45 -22.24
C THR A 193 2.05 -8.88 -20.94
N SER A 194 1.49 -10.09 -20.93
CA SER A 194 0.90 -10.70 -19.75
C SER A 194 1.60 -12.01 -19.43
N THR A 195 1.71 -12.33 -18.14
CA THR A 195 2.28 -13.61 -17.69
C THR A 195 1.37 -14.82 -17.92
N LEU A 196 0.09 -14.55 -18.17
CA LEU A 196 -0.93 -15.55 -18.56
C LEU A 196 -1.71 -15.02 -19.75
N THR A 197 -2.03 -15.88 -20.70
CA THR A 197 -3.03 -15.59 -21.72
C THR A 197 -4.43 -15.48 -21.11
N ASP A 198 -5.41 -14.94 -21.84
CA ASP A 198 -6.79 -14.89 -21.39
C ASP A 198 -7.35 -16.30 -21.11
N ASP A 199 -7.04 -17.28 -21.96
CA ASP A 199 -7.50 -18.66 -21.80
C ASP A 199 -6.87 -19.36 -20.59
N GLU A 200 -5.59 -19.13 -20.32
CA GLU A 200 -4.92 -19.64 -19.11
C GLU A 200 -5.51 -19.02 -17.85
N HIS A 201 -5.79 -17.70 -17.87
CA HIS A 201 -6.43 -17.04 -16.74
C HIS A 201 -7.86 -17.55 -16.52
N LYS A 202 -8.67 -17.73 -17.60
CA LYS A 202 -9.99 -18.35 -17.50
C LYS A 202 -9.91 -19.79 -16.97
N ALA A 203 -8.88 -20.55 -17.35
CA ALA A 203 -8.68 -21.89 -16.79
C ALA A 203 -8.45 -21.84 -15.27
N ASN A 204 -7.69 -20.85 -14.78
CA ASN A 204 -7.51 -20.63 -13.35
C ASN A 204 -8.81 -20.21 -12.66
N ILE A 205 -9.61 -19.33 -13.29
CA ILE A 205 -10.94 -18.95 -12.78
C ILE A 205 -11.84 -20.20 -12.65
N ARG A 206 -11.89 -21.07 -13.66
CA ARG A 206 -12.66 -22.34 -13.58
C ARG A 206 -12.22 -23.21 -12.42
N ARG A 207 -10.90 -23.33 -12.17
CA ARG A 207 -10.38 -24.08 -11.00
C ARG A 207 -10.84 -23.42 -9.70
N GLY A 208 -10.78 -22.09 -9.59
CA GLY A 208 -11.30 -21.35 -8.44
C GLY A 208 -12.77 -21.62 -8.18
N ILE A 209 -13.62 -21.58 -9.23
CA ILE A 209 -15.05 -21.92 -9.13
C ILE A 209 -15.24 -23.34 -8.61
N GLN A 210 -14.43 -24.31 -9.07
CA GLN A 210 -14.54 -25.70 -8.58
C GLN A 210 -14.18 -25.81 -7.10
N HIS A 211 -13.16 -25.08 -6.60
CA HIS A 211 -12.83 -25.05 -5.18
C HIS A 211 -13.95 -24.43 -4.34
N CYS A 212 -14.59 -23.37 -4.85
CA CYS A 212 -15.76 -22.79 -4.19
C CYS A 212 -16.95 -23.79 -4.14
N LYS A 213 -17.21 -24.54 -5.23
CA LYS A 213 -18.29 -25.54 -5.28
C LYS A 213 -18.02 -26.75 -4.38
N ARG A 214 -16.75 -27.12 -4.16
CA ARG A 214 -16.36 -28.20 -3.24
C ARG A 214 -16.41 -27.78 -1.77
N GLY A 215 -16.49 -26.49 -1.48
CA GLY A 215 -16.42 -25.95 -0.13
C GLY A 215 -15.01 -25.78 0.42
N ASP A 216 -13.97 -25.85 -0.42
CA ASP A 216 -12.58 -25.59 -0.02
C ASP A 216 -12.38 -24.13 0.39
N VAL A 217 -13.05 -23.21 -0.31
CA VAL A 217 -13.10 -21.77 -0.07
C VAL A 217 -14.50 -21.23 -0.37
N PHE A 218 -14.88 -20.14 0.27
CA PHE A 218 -16.08 -19.36 -0.09
C PHE A 218 -15.79 -18.42 -1.25
N GLN A 219 -14.58 -17.84 -1.24
CA GLN A 219 -14.07 -16.94 -2.27
C GLN A 219 -12.55 -17.12 -2.39
N ILE A 220 -12.05 -16.95 -3.61
CA ILE A 220 -10.63 -16.87 -3.91
C ILE A 220 -10.38 -15.71 -4.88
N VAL A 221 -9.33 -14.92 -4.65
CA VAL A 221 -8.92 -13.85 -5.56
C VAL A 221 -7.76 -14.33 -6.40
N LEU A 222 -7.99 -14.56 -7.69
CA LEU A 222 -6.95 -14.92 -8.64
C LEU A 222 -6.59 -13.72 -9.52
N SER A 223 -5.31 -13.56 -9.76
CA SER A 223 -4.77 -12.40 -10.46
C SER A 223 -3.81 -12.79 -11.58
N ARG A 224 -3.50 -11.82 -12.45
CA ARG A 224 -2.43 -11.95 -13.42
C ARG A 224 -1.62 -10.66 -13.54
N ARG A 225 -0.35 -10.81 -13.83
CA ARG A 225 0.62 -9.73 -13.97
C ARG A 225 0.77 -9.33 -15.43
N PHE A 226 0.96 -8.03 -15.63
CA PHE A 226 1.31 -7.41 -16.90
C PHE A 226 2.67 -6.74 -16.78
N VAL A 227 3.40 -6.73 -17.89
CA VAL A 227 4.73 -6.13 -17.99
C VAL A 227 4.77 -5.19 -19.16
N GLN A 228 5.25 -3.97 -18.92
CA GLN A 228 5.51 -2.95 -19.94
C GLN A 228 6.94 -2.47 -19.80
N ARG A 229 7.74 -2.57 -20.86
CA ARG A 229 9.06 -1.93 -20.92
C ARG A 229 8.89 -0.42 -21.08
N TYR A 230 9.77 0.36 -20.49
CA TYR A 230 9.75 1.82 -20.59
C TYR A 230 11.15 2.41 -20.52
N GLU A 231 11.26 3.65 -20.98
CA GLU A 231 12.42 4.52 -20.87
C GLU A 231 12.01 5.86 -20.26
N GLY A 232 12.92 6.48 -19.51
CA GLY A 232 12.72 7.79 -18.91
C GLY A 232 12.18 7.74 -17.49
N ASP A 233 11.30 8.68 -17.16
CA ASP A 233 10.89 9.00 -15.80
C ASP A 233 9.54 8.40 -15.41
N ASP A 234 9.55 7.39 -14.58
CA ASP A 234 8.35 6.75 -14.05
C ASP A 234 7.58 7.63 -13.05
N PHE A 235 8.19 8.68 -12.50
CA PHE A 235 7.44 9.66 -11.71
C PHE A 235 6.42 10.44 -12.56
N LYS A 236 6.69 10.62 -13.83
CA LYS A 236 5.72 11.18 -14.79
C LYS A 236 4.51 10.28 -14.93
N LEU A 237 4.73 8.96 -14.93
CA LEU A 237 3.64 7.96 -14.92
C LEU A 237 2.83 8.01 -13.61
N TYR A 238 3.49 8.16 -12.45
CA TYR A 238 2.80 8.37 -11.18
C TYR A 238 1.89 9.60 -11.23
N ARG A 239 2.37 10.73 -11.75
CA ARG A 239 1.57 11.95 -11.89
C ARG A 239 0.36 11.76 -12.80
N ALA A 240 0.51 11.01 -13.89
CA ALA A 240 -0.60 10.65 -14.77
C ALA A 240 -1.63 9.77 -14.02
N LEU A 241 -1.18 8.72 -13.32
CA LEU A 241 -2.07 7.84 -12.55
C LEU A 241 -2.82 8.62 -11.46
N ARG A 242 -2.13 9.48 -10.73
CA ARG A 242 -2.69 10.34 -9.69
C ARG A 242 -3.84 11.23 -10.22
N SER A 243 -3.73 11.73 -11.44
CA SER A 243 -4.76 12.57 -12.05
C SER A 243 -5.96 11.79 -12.59
N ILE A 244 -5.73 10.56 -13.05
CA ILE A 244 -6.78 9.69 -13.61
C ILE A 244 -7.58 9.01 -12.50
N ASN A 245 -6.91 8.62 -11.43
CA ASN A 245 -7.47 7.81 -10.36
C ASN A 245 -7.07 8.37 -8.98
N PRO A 246 -7.56 9.56 -8.60
CA PRO A 246 -7.32 10.08 -7.26
C PRO A 246 -7.97 9.13 -6.23
N SER A 247 -7.19 8.75 -5.21
CA SER A 247 -7.59 7.79 -4.18
C SER A 247 -7.08 8.25 -2.81
N PRO A 248 -7.63 7.75 -1.71
CA PRO A 248 -7.19 8.09 -0.36
C PRO A 248 -5.68 7.89 -0.13
N TYR A 249 -5.09 6.91 -0.80
CA TYR A 249 -3.67 6.62 -0.70
C TYR A 249 -2.99 6.74 -2.06
N LEU A 250 -2.21 7.79 -2.22
CA LEU A 250 -1.34 8.02 -3.37
C LEU A 250 0.10 7.91 -2.89
N PHE A 251 0.94 7.16 -3.57
CA PHE A 251 2.28 6.92 -3.09
C PHE A 251 3.28 6.72 -4.21
N TYR A 252 4.51 7.20 -3.97
CA TYR A 252 5.67 6.94 -4.80
C TYR A 252 6.88 6.72 -3.88
N PHE A 253 7.39 5.50 -3.85
CA PHE A 253 8.54 5.10 -3.07
C PHE A 253 9.71 4.76 -4.00
N ASP A 254 10.81 5.47 -3.86
CA ASP A 254 12.09 5.14 -4.48
C ASP A 254 12.97 4.41 -3.48
N PHE A 255 13.16 3.11 -3.70
CA PHE A 255 14.03 2.26 -2.87
C PHE A 255 15.45 2.14 -3.45
N GLY A 256 15.81 2.95 -4.46
CA GLY A 256 17.09 2.94 -5.15
C GLY A 256 17.13 1.95 -6.31
N GLY A 257 17.08 0.66 -6.05
CA GLY A 257 17.11 -0.39 -7.07
C GLY A 257 15.77 -0.64 -7.77
N PHE A 258 14.67 -0.23 -7.17
CA PHE A 258 13.30 -0.36 -7.68
C PHE A 258 12.40 0.71 -7.08
N ARG A 259 11.22 0.90 -7.68
CA ARG A 259 10.22 1.84 -7.21
C ARG A 259 8.87 1.17 -7.10
N ILE A 260 8.08 1.58 -6.11
CA ILE A 260 6.67 1.17 -5.95
C ILE A 260 5.84 2.44 -5.91
N PHE A 261 4.89 2.57 -6.83
CA PHE A 261 4.03 3.74 -6.87
C PHE A 261 2.63 3.38 -7.35
N GLY A 262 1.64 4.06 -6.80
CA GLY A 262 0.27 3.70 -7.06
C GLY A 262 -0.76 4.66 -6.50
N SER A 263 -2.02 4.26 -6.66
CA SER A 263 -3.20 4.97 -6.19
C SER A 263 -4.19 3.97 -5.62
N SER A 264 -4.07 3.67 -4.33
CA SER A 264 -4.90 2.67 -3.65
C SER A 264 -6.14 3.30 -3.00
N PRO A 265 -7.32 2.73 -3.23
CA PRO A 265 -8.53 3.18 -2.58
C PRO A 265 -8.74 2.58 -1.18
N GLU A 266 -7.96 1.58 -0.78
CA GLU A 266 -8.33 0.68 0.30
C GLU A 266 -7.29 0.65 1.43
N THR A 267 -7.76 0.88 2.66
CA THR A 267 -6.97 0.70 3.87
C THR A 267 -6.85 -0.80 4.18
N HIS A 268 -5.63 -1.28 4.39
CA HIS A 268 -5.43 -2.63 4.94
C HIS A 268 -5.68 -2.65 6.44
N CYS A 269 -4.90 -1.88 7.18
CA CYS A 269 -5.00 -1.77 8.64
C CYS A 269 -4.49 -0.41 9.09
N ARG A 270 -5.19 0.18 10.04
CA ARG A 270 -4.78 1.42 10.71
C ARG A 270 -4.84 1.20 12.22
N ILE A 271 -3.80 1.63 12.94
CA ILE A 271 -3.76 1.62 14.40
C ILE A 271 -3.39 3.02 14.87
N GLU A 272 -4.24 3.61 15.68
CA GLU A 272 -4.05 4.93 16.31
C GLU A 272 -4.21 4.78 17.82
N GLY A 273 -3.17 5.13 18.56
CA GLY A 273 -3.11 4.81 19.97
C GLY A 273 -3.23 3.29 20.18
N ARG A 274 -4.30 2.86 20.81
CA ARG A 274 -4.58 1.43 21.01
C ARG A 274 -5.82 0.94 20.26
N LYS A 275 -6.33 1.70 19.31
CA LYS A 275 -7.51 1.33 18.52
C LYS A 275 -7.10 0.95 17.10
N ALA A 276 -7.47 -0.26 16.71
CA ALA A 276 -7.23 -0.81 15.39
C ALA A 276 -8.49 -0.71 14.51
N TYR A 277 -8.29 -0.48 13.20
CA TYR A 277 -9.36 -0.31 12.21
C TYR A 277 -9.03 -1.09 10.92
N ILE A 278 -10.06 -1.71 10.36
CA ILE A 278 -10.07 -2.25 9.00
C ILE A 278 -11.33 -1.71 8.32
N ASP A 279 -11.17 -1.18 7.11
CA ASP A 279 -12.25 -0.59 6.34
C ASP A 279 -12.54 -1.45 5.08
N PRO A 280 -13.34 -2.55 5.20
CA PRO A 280 -13.67 -3.38 4.03
C PRO A 280 -14.45 -2.59 3.00
N ILE A 281 -13.99 -2.66 1.75
CA ILE A 281 -14.67 -2.10 0.58
C ILE A 281 -15.11 -3.28 -0.29
N ALA A 282 -16.41 -3.39 -0.54
CA ALA A 282 -16.95 -4.30 -1.54
C ALA A 282 -18.08 -3.59 -2.28
N GLY A 283 -18.07 -3.77 -3.58
CA GLY A 283 -18.96 -3.02 -4.46
C GLY A 283 -18.39 -1.67 -4.86
N THR A 284 -18.27 -1.51 -6.17
CA THR A 284 -17.78 -0.27 -6.78
C THR A 284 -18.61 0.02 -8.01
N THR A 285 -19.10 1.24 -8.12
CA THR A 285 -19.71 1.75 -9.36
C THR A 285 -19.01 3.02 -9.80
N ARG A 286 -19.00 3.25 -11.11
CA ARG A 286 -18.39 4.44 -11.68
C ARG A 286 -19.28 5.65 -11.38
N ARG A 287 -18.66 6.74 -10.95
CA ARG A 287 -19.29 8.04 -10.88
C ARG A 287 -19.17 8.74 -12.23
N THR A 288 -20.31 9.14 -12.79
CA THR A 288 -20.40 9.72 -14.14
C THR A 288 -20.46 11.25 -14.12
N GLY A 289 -20.84 11.84 -12.97
CA GLY A 289 -21.17 13.25 -12.83
C GLY A 289 -22.62 13.58 -13.23
N ASP A 290 -23.35 12.61 -13.81
CA ASP A 290 -24.79 12.68 -13.99
C ASP A 290 -25.48 12.19 -12.72
N ALA A 291 -26.29 13.07 -12.10
CA ALA A 291 -26.90 12.79 -10.81
C ALA A 291 -27.85 11.57 -10.82
N GLU A 292 -28.55 11.34 -11.94
CA GLU A 292 -29.48 10.22 -12.05
C GLU A 292 -28.74 8.89 -12.28
N ALA A 293 -27.69 8.89 -13.10
CA ALA A 293 -26.85 7.72 -13.32
C ALA A 293 -26.11 7.34 -12.04
N ASP A 294 -25.56 8.33 -11.32
CA ASP A 294 -24.87 8.10 -10.04
C ASP A 294 -25.83 7.57 -8.96
N ARG A 295 -27.08 8.08 -8.91
CA ARG A 295 -28.12 7.56 -8.02
C ARG A 295 -28.48 6.10 -8.32
N LYS A 296 -28.62 5.74 -9.60
CA LYS A 296 -28.89 4.35 -10.03
C LYS A 296 -27.72 3.42 -9.67
N GLY A 297 -26.48 3.87 -9.87
CA GLY A 297 -25.29 3.13 -9.46
C GLY A 297 -25.24 2.91 -7.95
N ALA A 298 -25.54 3.92 -7.16
CA ALA A 298 -25.62 3.83 -5.70
C ALA A 298 -26.71 2.85 -5.23
N GLU A 299 -27.88 2.91 -5.86
CA GLU A 299 -28.99 1.99 -5.55
C GLU A 299 -28.65 0.55 -5.92
N TYR A 300 -27.97 0.33 -7.05
CA TYR A 300 -27.44 -0.99 -7.42
C TYR A 300 -26.55 -1.57 -6.32
N LEU A 301 -25.57 -0.80 -5.83
CA LEU A 301 -24.68 -1.27 -4.76
C LEU A 301 -25.43 -1.63 -3.47
N ARG A 302 -26.53 -0.92 -3.16
CA ARG A 302 -27.34 -1.20 -1.98
C ARG A 302 -28.18 -2.48 -2.10
N THR A 303 -28.62 -2.80 -3.31
CA THR A 303 -29.65 -3.83 -3.54
C THR A 303 -29.12 -5.10 -4.18
N ASP A 304 -27.94 -5.05 -4.85
CA ASP A 304 -27.38 -6.24 -5.48
C ASP A 304 -27.01 -7.31 -4.48
N ALA A 305 -27.56 -8.51 -4.65
CA ALA A 305 -27.38 -9.61 -3.71
C ALA A 305 -25.94 -10.16 -3.67
N LYS A 306 -25.23 -10.14 -4.81
CA LYS A 306 -23.84 -10.63 -4.90
C LYS A 306 -22.91 -9.66 -4.16
N GLU A 307 -22.96 -8.36 -4.49
CA GLU A 307 -22.15 -7.31 -3.86
C GLU A 307 -22.38 -7.28 -2.33
N ASN A 308 -23.64 -7.40 -1.92
CA ASN A 308 -24.00 -7.43 -0.50
C ASN A 308 -23.51 -8.66 0.24
N ALA A 309 -23.56 -9.86 -0.37
CA ALA A 309 -23.06 -11.09 0.21
C ALA A 309 -21.53 -11.06 0.36
N GLU A 310 -20.82 -10.57 -0.65
CA GLU A 310 -19.37 -10.38 -0.61
C GLU A 310 -18.99 -9.39 0.50
N HIS A 311 -19.69 -8.26 0.59
CA HIS A 311 -19.44 -7.25 1.61
C HIS A 311 -19.60 -7.80 3.04
N VAL A 312 -20.67 -8.55 3.32
CA VAL A 312 -20.89 -9.22 4.63
C VAL A 312 -19.73 -10.15 4.97
N MET A 313 -19.29 -10.95 4.00
CA MET A 313 -18.16 -11.87 4.19
C MET A 313 -16.86 -11.11 4.53
N LEU A 314 -16.57 -9.99 3.86
CA LEU A 314 -15.37 -9.19 4.13
C LEU A 314 -15.43 -8.50 5.49
N VAL A 315 -16.61 -8.03 5.92
CA VAL A 315 -16.82 -7.48 7.28
C VAL A 315 -16.58 -8.55 8.33
N ASP A 316 -17.10 -9.76 8.14
CA ASP A 316 -16.89 -10.88 9.06
C ASP A 316 -15.41 -11.29 9.12
N LEU A 317 -14.72 -11.29 7.98
CA LEU A 317 -13.30 -11.57 7.93
C LEU A 317 -12.48 -10.51 8.69
N ALA A 318 -12.80 -9.23 8.51
CA ALA A 318 -12.17 -8.14 9.25
C ALA A 318 -12.40 -8.22 10.76
N ARG A 319 -13.62 -8.60 11.18
CA ARG A 319 -13.92 -8.85 12.59
C ARG A 319 -13.07 -10.00 13.15
N ASN A 320 -12.96 -11.09 12.41
CA ASN A 320 -12.16 -12.25 12.79
C ASN A 320 -10.66 -11.89 12.89
N ASP A 321 -10.15 -11.15 11.92
CA ASP A 321 -8.75 -10.71 11.91
C ASP A 321 -8.42 -9.84 13.14
N LEU A 322 -9.24 -8.83 13.43
CA LEU A 322 -9.03 -7.98 14.61
C LEU A 322 -9.21 -8.74 15.93
N SER A 323 -10.10 -9.74 16.00
CA SER A 323 -10.34 -10.50 17.22
C SER A 323 -9.14 -11.33 17.70
N ARG A 324 -8.10 -11.46 16.88
CA ARG A 324 -6.85 -12.14 17.28
C ARG A 324 -6.05 -11.34 18.34
N ASN A 325 -6.15 -10.00 18.31
CA ASN A 325 -5.36 -9.11 19.16
C ASN A 325 -6.18 -7.98 19.82
N CYS A 326 -7.50 -7.99 19.62
CA CYS A 326 -8.37 -6.93 20.09
C CYS A 326 -9.59 -7.49 20.82
N HIS A 327 -10.04 -6.76 21.82
CA HIS A 327 -11.36 -6.91 22.44
C HIS A 327 -12.30 -5.79 21.93
N ASP A 328 -13.58 -5.86 22.32
CA ASP A 328 -14.62 -4.89 21.92
C ASP A 328 -14.69 -4.68 20.40
N VAL A 329 -14.47 -5.77 19.65
CA VAL A 329 -14.50 -5.72 18.18
C VAL A 329 -15.94 -5.48 17.72
N LYS A 330 -16.15 -4.38 16.98
CA LYS A 330 -17.47 -3.94 16.52
C LYS A 330 -17.41 -3.33 15.13
N VAL A 331 -18.58 -3.22 14.53
CA VAL A 331 -18.79 -2.51 13.28
C VAL A 331 -19.21 -1.07 13.61
N ASP A 332 -18.33 -0.09 13.37
CA ASP A 332 -18.59 1.32 13.70
C ASP A 332 -19.65 1.91 12.77
N PHE A 333 -19.56 1.60 11.46
CA PHE A 333 -20.60 1.85 10.45
C PHE A 333 -20.67 0.69 9.45
N TYR A 334 -21.83 0.48 8.87
CA TYR A 334 -22.11 -0.69 8.04
C TYR A 334 -22.78 -0.33 6.73
N LYS A 335 -22.14 -0.70 5.60
CA LYS A 335 -22.66 -0.50 4.25
C LYS A 335 -23.00 0.96 3.93
N GLU A 336 -22.11 1.87 4.26
CA GLU A 336 -22.25 3.28 3.88
C GLU A 336 -21.76 3.49 2.45
N LEU A 337 -22.51 4.29 1.68
CA LEU A 337 -22.10 4.74 0.37
C LEU A 337 -21.16 5.93 0.50
N GLN A 338 -19.93 5.73 0.06
CA GLN A 338 -18.93 6.80 -0.01
C GLN A 338 -18.72 7.24 -1.45
N TYR A 339 -18.88 8.55 -1.68
CA TYR A 339 -18.80 9.18 -2.98
C TYR A 339 -17.43 9.82 -3.16
N TYR A 340 -16.63 9.27 -4.06
CA TYR A 340 -15.37 9.83 -4.50
C TYR A 340 -15.52 10.56 -5.82
N SER A 341 -14.45 11.19 -6.32
CA SER A 341 -14.50 11.95 -7.57
C SER A 341 -14.94 11.12 -8.79
N HIS A 342 -14.56 9.83 -8.84
CA HIS A 342 -14.76 8.96 -10.01
C HIS A 342 -15.50 7.66 -9.72
N VAL A 343 -15.69 7.31 -8.45
CA VAL A 343 -16.33 6.07 -8.03
C VAL A 343 -17.24 6.29 -6.81
N ILE A 344 -18.19 5.38 -6.65
CA ILE A 344 -19.00 5.22 -5.45
C ILE A 344 -18.68 3.85 -4.90
N HIS A 345 -18.31 3.78 -3.63
CA HIS A 345 -18.01 2.54 -2.92
C HIS A 345 -19.04 2.25 -1.84
N LEU A 346 -19.26 0.96 -1.59
CA LEU A 346 -19.93 0.49 -0.40
C LEU A 346 -18.85 0.14 0.65
N VAL A 347 -18.84 0.85 1.76
CA VAL A 347 -17.78 0.78 2.78
C VAL A 347 -18.38 0.45 4.14
N SER A 348 -17.66 -0.36 4.90
CA SER A 348 -17.91 -0.55 6.34
C SER A 348 -16.62 -0.30 7.11
N ARG A 349 -16.74 -0.03 8.40
CA ARG A 349 -15.59 0.06 9.31
C ARG A 349 -15.75 -0.94 10.44
N VAL A 350 -14.73 -1.76 10.62
CA VAL A 350 -14.58 -2.63 11.77
C VAL A 350 -13.48 -2.06 12.65
N SER A 351 -13.75 -1.92 13.93
CA SER A 351 -12.74 -1.45 14.89
C SER A 351 -12.66 -2.39 16.09
N GLY A 352 -11.52 -2.36 16.77
CA GLY A 352 -11.29 -3.10 18.01
C GLY A 352 -10.26 -2.39 18.86
N GLN A 353 -10.33 -2.59 20.17
CA GLN A 353 -9.35 -2.09 21.10
C GLN A 353 -8.26 -3.14 21.30
N LEU A 354 -6.99 -2.80 21.08
CA LEU A 354 -5.88 -3.71 21.32
C LEU A 354 -5.88 -4.23 22.75
N ASP A 355 -5.71 -5.53 22.93
CA ASP A 355 -5.63 -6.18 24.24
C ASP A 355 -4.46 -5.63 25.06
N ASN A 356 -4.57 -5.66 26.38
CA ASN A 356 -3.52 -5.21 27.27
C ASN A 356 -2.22 -5.98 26.99
N GLY A 357 -1.15 -5.23 26.65
CA GLY A 357 0.13 -5.83 26.28
C GLY A 357 0.24 -6.32 24.83
N ALA A 358 -0.85 -6.25 24.04
CA ALA A 358 -0.75 -6.57 22.61
C ALA A 358 0.13 -5.56 21.88
N ASP A 359 1.01 -6.09 21.05
CA ASP A 359 1.91 -5.32 20.19
C ASP A 359 1.17 -4.89 18.90
N PRO A 360 1.16 -3.58 18.55
CA PRO A 360 0.54 -3.10 17.33
C PRO A 360 1.12 -3.69 16.04
N VAL A 361 2.45 -3.87 15.97
CA VAL A 361 3.10 -4.45 14.79
C VAL A 361 2.67 -5.91 14.61
N ARG A 362 2.59 -6.66 15.72
CA ARG A 362 2.09 -8.04 15.71
C ARG A 362 0.63 -8.10 15.29
N ALA A 363 -0.20 -7.20 15.83
CA ALA A 363 -1.60 -7.12 15.45
C ALA A 363 -1.76 -6.86 13.93
N PHE A 364 -0.94 -5.99 13.35
CA PHE A 364 -0.89 -5.77 11.90
C PHE A 364 -0.49 -7.04 11.14
N VAL A 365 0.58 -7.71 11.56
CA VAL A 365 1.05 -8.97 10.94
C VAL A 365 -0.07 -10.03 10.95
N ASP A 366 -0.80 -10.16 12.04
CA ASP A 366 -1.85 -11.17 12.19
C ASP A 366 -3.12 -10.86 11.35
N THR A 367 -3.30 -9.62 10.86
CA THR A 367 -4.36 -9.28 9.90
C THR A 367 -3.96 -9.50 8.44
N PHE A 368 -2.66 -9.66 8.16
CA PHE A 368 -2.11 -9.74 6.82
C PHE A 368 -2.31 -11.11 6.14
N PRO A 369 -2.47 -11.17 4.80
CA PRO A 369 -2.83 -10.08 3.91
C PRO A 369 -4.34 -9.78 3.95
N ALA A 370 -4.75 -8.70 3.27
CA ALA A 370 -6.16 -8.33 3.19
C ALA A 370 -7.02 -9.44 2.56
N GLY A 371 -8.20 -9.66 3.12
CA GLY A 371 -9.15 -10.66 2.61
C GLY A 371 -9.64 -10.36 1.19
N THR A 372 -9.77 -9.08 0.85
CA THR A 372 -10.13 -8.59 -0.48
C THR A 372 -9.13 -8.97 -1.58
N LEU A 373 -7.91 -9.36 -1.21
CA LEU A 373 -6.83 -9.78 -2.12
C LEU A 373 -6.47 -11.27 -2.00
N SER A 374 -7.03 -11.98 -1.04
CA SER A 374 -6.74 -13.40 -0.80
C SER A 374 -7.99 -14.28 -0.96
N GLY A 375 -8.92 -14.18 -0.07
CA GLY A 375 -10.15 -14.96 -0.03
C GLY A 375 -10.48 -15.49 1.36
N ALA A 376 -11.46 -16.35 1.42
CA ALA A 376 -11.95 -16.92 2.67
C ALA A 376 -12.26 -18.43 2.51
N PRO A 377 -11.80 -19.31 3.40
CA PRO A 377 -10.83 -19.10 4.49
C PRO A 377 -9.45 -18.67 3.96
N LYS A 378 -8.84 -17.70 4.63
CA LYS A 378 -7.65 -16.97 4.13
C LYS A 378 -6.46 -17.89 3.79
N VAL A 379 -6.07 -18.78 4.72
CA VAL A 379 -4.92 -19.69 4.54
C VAL A 379 -5.13 -20.60 3.33
N ARG A 380 -6.32 -21.20 3.21
CA ARG A 380 -6.61 -22.10 2.08
C ARG A 380 -6.63 -21.35 0.75
N ALA A 381 -7.21 -20.17 0.72
CA ALA A 381 -7.19 -19.31 -0.48
C ALA A 381 -5.77 -19.00 -0.92
N MET A 382 -4.88 -18.62 0.02
CA MET A 382 -3.47 -18.30 -0.30
C MET A 382 -2.66 -19.52 -0.80
N GLN A 383 -2.91 -20.71 -0.27
CA GLN A 383 -2.32 -21.95 -0.78
C GLN A 383 -2.68 -22.18 -2.25
N LEU A 384 -3.96 -22.02 -2.59
CA LEU A 384 -4.45 -22.17 -3.96
C LEU A 384 -3.93 -21.06 -4.89
N ILE A 385 -3.83 -19.83 -4.40
CA ILE A 385 -3.22 -18.72 -5.14
C ILE A 385 -1.77 -19.07 -5.51
N SER A 386 -0.99 -19.54 -4.56
CA SER A 386 0.40 -19.94 -4.80
C SER A 386 0.51 -21.13 -5.76
N GLU A 387 -0.48 -22.02 -5.77
CA GLU A 387 -0.52 -23.16 -6.71
C GLU A 387 -0.81 -22.72 -8.15
N TYR A 388 -1.79 -21.82 -8.34
CA TYR A 388 -2.34 -21.50 -9.67
C TYR A 388 -1.70 -20.29 -10.34
N GLU A 389 -1.25 -19.31 -9.59
CA GLU A 389 -0.54 -18.20 -10.19
C GLU A 389 0.89 -18.62 -10.58
N PRO A 390 1.37 -18.28 -11.80
CA PRO A 390 2.66 -18.77 -12.30
C PRO A 390 3.85 -18.19 -11.54
N HIS A 391 3.67 -17.03 -10.91
CA HIS A 391 4.69 -16.28 -10.18
C HIS A 391 4.20 -15.92 -8.77
N ASN A 392 5.14 -15.57 -7.88
CA ASN A 392 4.76 -14.88 -6.65
C ASN A 392 4.22 -13.48 -6.96
N ARG A 393 3.47 -12.90 -6.04
CA ARG A 393 2.82 -11.59 -6.28
C ARG A 393 3.75 -10.40 -6.07
N GLY A 394 4.78 -10.57 -5.26
CA GLY A 394 5.61 -9.45 -4.84
C GLY A 394 4.79 -8.39 -4.09
N ALA A 395 4.91 -7.13 -4.51
CA ALA A 395 4.21 -6.02 -3.86
C ALA A 395 2.67 -6.07 -4.01
N TYR A 396 2.16 -6.60 -5.12
CA TYR A 396 0.72 -6.67 -5.38
C TYR A 396 -0.03 -7.48 -4.30
N GLY A 397 -1.06 -6.90 -3.73
CA GLY A 397 -1.86 -7.52 -2.67
C GLY A 397 -1.18 -7.54 -1.29
N GLY A 398 0.00 -6.96 -1.18
CA GLY A 398 0.61 -6.60 0.08
C GLY A 398 0.11 -5.26 0.59
N CYS A 399 0.92 -4.56 1.36
CA CYS A 399 0.59 -3.25 1.87
C CYS A 399 1.79 -2.29 1.84
N ILE A 400 1.48 -0.99 1.90
CA ILE A 400 2.44 0.09 1.86
C ILE A 400 1.97 1.22 2.77
N GLY A 401 2.90 1.83 3.51
CA GLY A 401 2.50 2.88 4.43
C GLY A 401 3.57 3.27 5.43
N ILE A 402 3.11 3.69 6.61
CA ILE A 402 3.95 4.18 7.69
C ILE A 402 3.70 3.34 8.94
N ILE A 403 4.79 3.03 9.65
CA ILE A 403 4.80 2.51 11.03
C ILE A 403 5.44 3.58 11.90
N GLY A 404 4.68 4.16 12.81
CA GLY A 404 5.17 5.14 13.76
C GLY A 404 6.07 4.53 14.82
N LEU A 405 6.99 5.32 15.38
CA LEU A 405 7.86 4.88 16.47
C LEU A 405 7.09 4.63 17.77
N ASP A 406 5.86 5.12 17.86
CA ASP A 406 4.92 4.91 18.97
C ASP A 406 4.04 3.65 18.77
N GLY A 407 4.28 2.87 17.71
CA GLY A 407 3.48 1.71 17.34
C GLY A 407 2.20 2.04 16.56
N SER A 408 1.90 3.32 16.31
CA SER A 408 0.83 3.67 15.36
C SER A 408 1.19 3.17 13.96
N LEU A 409 0.19 2.85 13.16
CA LEU A 409 0.45 2.47 11.77
C LEU A 409 -0.73 2.83 10.87
N ASN A 410 -0.41 3.08 9.61
CA ASN A 410 -1.39 3.31 8.56
C ASN A 410 -0.88 2.65 7.27
N GLN A 411 -1.54 1.57 6.88
CA GLN A 411 -1.13 0.70 5.78
C GLN A 411 -2.25 0.60 4.74
N ALA A 412 -1.96 1.01 3.51
CA ALA A 412 -2.84 0.82 2.36
C ALA A 412 -2.56 -0.53 1.69
N ILE A 413 -3.58 -1.13 1.09
CA ILE A 413 -3.39 -2.32 0.25
C ILE A 413 -2.68 -1.91 -1.04
N THR A 414 -1.65 -2.67 -1.44
CA THR A 414 -0.90 -2.40 -2.67
C THR A 414 -1.66 -2.91 -3.88
N ILE A 415 -2.60 -2.12 -4.37
CA ILE A 415 -3.39 -2.32 -5.59
C ILE A 415 -3.37 -1.06 -6.44
N ARG A 416 -3.76 -1.13 -7.70
CA ARG A 416 -3.65 -0.01 -8.65
C ARG A 416 -2.24 0.57 -8.67
N THR A 417 -1.25 -0.31 -8.70
CA THR A 417 0.15 -0.02 -8.38
C THR A 417 1.06 -0.54 -9.48
N PHE A 418 2.12 0.21 -9.73
CA PHE A 418 3.26 -0.19 -10.55
C PHE A 418 4.45 -0.52 -9.65
N VAL A 419 5.20 -1.53 -10.06
CA VAL A 419 6.57 -1.78 -9.60
C VAL A 419 7.49 -1.52 -10.79
N ALA A 420 8.40 -0.56 -10.65
CA ALA A 420 9.34 -0.19 -11.69
C ALA A 420 10.73 -0.70 -11.34
N ARG A 421 11.35 -1.48 -12.21
CA ARG A 421 12.69 -2.01 -12.02
C ARG A 421 13.33 -2.38 -13.35
N GLY A 422 14.59 -2.00 -13.53
CA GLY A 422 15.38 -2.39 -14.70
C GLY A 422 14.75 -2.03 -16.06
N GLY A 423 14.02 -0.91 -16.15
CA GLY A 423 13.33 -0.48 -17.38
C GLY A 423 12.02 -1.25 -17.66
N GLU A 424 11.49 -1.96 -16.67
CA GLU A 424 10.20 -2.64 -16.74
C GLU A 424 9.23 -2.12 -15.68
N LEU A 425 7.96 -2.01 -16.06
CA LEU A 425 6.84 -1.75 -15.19
C LEU A 425 6.06 -3.06 -15.02
N TRP A 426 5.88 -3.49 -13.78
CA TRP A 426 5.00 -4.59 -13.45
C TRP A 426 3.75 -4.06 -12.80
N PHE A 427 2.59 -4.53 -13.26
CA PHE A 427 1.31 -4.17 -12.68
C PHE A 427 0.35 -5.34 -12.77
N GLN A 428 -0.55 -5.45 -11.82
CA GLN A 428 -1.32 -6.66 -11.59
C GLN A 428 -2.74 -6.32 -11.16
N ALA A 429 -3.69 -7.16 -11.53
CA ALA A 429 -5.06 -7.09 -11.05
C ALA A 429 -5.64 -8.50 -10.92
N GLY A 430 -6.59 -8.64 -10.00
CA GLY A 430 -7.33 -9.86 -9.76
C GLY A 430 -8.81 -9.61 -9.53
N GLY A 431 -9.60 -10.68 -9.61
CA GLY A 431 -11.02 -10.72 -9.35
C GLY A 431 -11.37 -11.73 -8.25
N GLY A 432 -12.40 -11.44 -7.47
CA GLY A 432 -12.96 -12.32 -6.47
C GLY A 432 -13.86 -13.38 -7.11
N ILE A 433 -13.46 -14.63 -7.02
CA ILE A 433 -14.14 -15.79 -7.64
C ILE A 433 -14.95 -16.50 -6.57
N VAL A 434 -16.23 -16.74 -6.86
CA VAL A 434 -17.17 -17.47 -6.03
C VAL A 434 -17.82 -18.60 -6.82
N ALA A 435 -18.58 -19.47 -6.15
CA ALA A 435 -19.20 -20.65 -6.80
C ALA A 435 -20.12 -20.31 -8.00
N LYS A 436 -20.68 -19.10 -8.03
CA LYS A 436 -21.59 -18.62 -9.09
C LYS A 436 -20.91 -17.69 -10.09
N SER A 437 -19.60 -17.47 -10.00
CA SER A 437 -18.84 -16.63 -10.94
C SER A 437 -18.91 -17.17 -12.38
N ASP A 438 -18.87 -16.26 -13.33
CA ASP A 438 -18.73 -16.53 -14.78
C ASP A 438 -17.34 -16.13 -15.24
N GLU A 439 -16.66 -16.98 -15.99
CA GLU A 439 -15.26 -16.79 -16.35
C GLU A 439 -15.00 -15.60 -17.28
N GLU A 440 -15.93 -15.30 -18.19
CA GLU A 440 -15.80 -14.15 -19.07
C GLU A 440 -16.02 -12.84 -18.30
N TYR A 441 -16.99 -12.83 -17.38
CA TYR A 441 -17.24 -11.69 -16.51
C TYR A 441 -16.05 -11.39 -15.61
N GLU A 442 -15.47 -12.41 -14.95
CA GLU A 442 -14.30 -12.24 -14.08
C GLU A 442 -13.05 -11.81 -14.85
N LEU A 443 -12.84 -12.34 -16.06
CA LEU A 443 -11.78 -11.88 -16.96
C LEU A 443 -11.95 -10.39 -17.30
N GLN A 444 -13.16 -9.97 -17.65
CA GLN A 444 -13.44 -8.57 -17.97
C GLN A 444 -13.27 -7.65 -16.76
N GLU A 445 -13.62 -8.12 -15.56
CA GLU A 445 -13.40 -7.39 -14.32
C GLU A 445 -11.90 -7.09 -14.10
N VAL A 446 -11.03 -8.07 -14.30
CA VAL A 446 -9.57 -7.89 -14.26
C VAL A 446 -9.12 -6.83 -15.27
N ASN A 447 -9.58 -6.92 -16.51
CA ASN A 447 -9.25 -5.95 -17.56
C ASN A 447 -9.73 -4.53 -17.22
N ASN A 448 -10.91 -4.40 -16.63
CA ASN A 448 -11.47 -3.11 -16.18
C ASN A 448 -10.63 -2.49 -15.05
N LYS A 449 -10.18 -3.32 -14.08
CA LYS A 449 -9.29 -2.88 -12.99
C LYS A 449 -7.93 -2.38 -13.50
N LEU A 450 -7.44 -2.90 -14.61
CA LEU A 450 -6.21 -2.45 -15.28
C LEU A 450 -6.40 -1.17 -16.11
N GLY A 451 -7.63 -0.82 -16.43
CA GLY A 451 -7.95 0.28 -17.32
C GLY A 451 -7.34 1.62 -16.91
N ALA A 452 -7.33 1.94 -15.60
CA ALA A 452 -6.72 3.18 -15.09
C ALA A 452 -5.20 3.17 -15.29
N LEU A 453 -4.53 2.03 -15.01
CA LEU A 453 -3.09 1.86 -15.17
C LEU A 453 -2.67 1.98 -16.65
N ARG A 454 -3.40 1.35 -17.55
CA ARG A 454 -3.15 1.45 -19.01
C ARG A 454 -3.35 2.88 -19.52
N ARG A 455 -4.43 3.57 -19.09
CA ARG A 455 -4.63 4.99 -19.43
C ARG A 455 -3.53 5.88 -18.89
N ALA A 456 -3.00 5.58 -17.69
CA ALA A 456 -1.90 6.33 -17.11
C ALA A 456 -0.61 6.23 -17.95
N ILE A 457 -0.28 5.04 -18.47
CA ILE A 457 0.85 4.83 -19.38
C ILE A 457 0.68 5.69 -20.64
N PHE A 458 -0.49 5.64 -21.27
CA PHE A 458 -0.78 6.44 -22.46
C PHE A 458 -0.74 7.94 -22.17
N MET A 459 -1.30 8.39 -21.06
CA MET A 459 -1.29 9.81 -20.67
C MET A 459 0.14 10.29 -20.38
N ALA A 460 0.93 9.52 -19.64
CA ALA A 460 2.29 9.88 -19.27
C ALA A 460 3.21 10.11 -20.50
N GLN A 461 3.01 9.33 -21.56
CA GLN A 461 3.71 9.49 -22.82
C GLN A 461 3.41 10.86 -23.47
N ASN A 462 2.19 11.37 -23.32
CA ASN A 462 1.70 12.56 -24.00
C ASN A 462 1.67 13.82 -23.11
N MET A 463 2.09 13.72 -21.85
CA MET A 463 2.31 14.86 -20.96
C MET A 463 3.65 15.54 -21.31
#